data_b15e00727e18cffd8200664b69d2db7b
#
_entry.id   b15e00727e18cffd8200664b69d2db7b
#
_cell.length_a   1.000
_cell.length_b   1.000
_cell.length_c   1.000
_cell.angle_alpha   90.00
_cell.angle_beta   90.00
_cell.angle_gamma   90.00
#
_symmetry.space_group_name_H-M   'P 1'
#
loop_
_entity.id
_entity.type
_entity.pdbx_description
1 polymer ?
#
loop_
_entity_poly.entity_id
_entity_poly.type
_entity_poly.pdbx_seq_one_letter_code
_entity_poly.pdbx_strand_id
1 'polypeptide(L)'
;LVYLGIHRDDKVEDIAWTIKKLLGMRVFEDESKKMNLSVEDGTHGILIISQFTLLASFKKGYRASFHNAAPPPTAKVLYFQFIEILRKQYAGNIQTGGFGENMEIMAIDDGPYSLWLDSRMKNY
;
A
#
# COMPACT_ATOMS: atom_id res chain seq x y z
N LEU A 1 7.35 -3.12 3.30
CA LEU A 1 6.22 -3.95 2.89
C LEU A 1 4.95 -3.10 2.86
N VAL A 2 4.20 -3.17 1.76
CA VAL A 2 2.94 -2.45 1.56
C VAL A 2 1.85 -3.43 1.19
N TYR A 3 0.79 -3.50 1.98
CA TYR A 3 -0.45 -4.16 1.61
C TYR A 3 -1.37 -3.13 0.95
N LEU A 4 -1.75 -3.37 -0.30
CA LEU A 4 -2.53 -2.43 -1.10
C LEU A 4 -3.94 -2.97 -1.36
N GLY A 5 -4.94 -2.30 -0.81
CA GLY A 5 -6.36 -2.53 -1.10
C GLY A 5 -6.88 -1.49 -2.09
N ILE A 6 -7.74 -1.91 -3.01
CA ILE A 6 -8.41 -1.04 -3.98
C ILE A 6 -9.89 -0.95 -3.61
N HIS A 7 -10.35 0.25 -3.28
CA HIS A 7 -11.76 0.50 -3.01
C HIS A 7 -12.55 0.59 -4.32
N ARG A 8 -13.81 0.20 -4.30
CA ARG A 8 -14.68 0.18 -5.51
C ARG A 8 -14.86 1.55 -6.19
N ASP A 9 -14.65 2.64 -5.46
CA ASP A 9 -14.78 4.01 -5.98
C ASP A 9 -13.42 4.67 -6.24
N ASP A 10 -12.31 3.95 -6.08
CA ASP A 10 -10.97 4.48 -6.31
C ASP A 10 -10.75 4.82 -7.79
N LYS A 11 -9.96 5.87 -8.00
CA LYS A 11 -9.60 6.41 -9.31
C LYS A 11 -8.08 6.60 -9.40
N VAL A 12 -7.62 7.00 -10.57
CA VAL A 12 -6.18 7.27 -10.83
C VAL A 12 -5.63 8.36 -9.90
N GLU A 13 -6.45 9.33 -9.52
CA GLU A 13 -6.08 10.39 -8.58
C GLU A 13 -5.76 9.85 -7.18
N ASP A 14 -6.43 8.77 -6.77
CA ASP A 14 -6.15 8.09 -5.49
C ASP A 14 -4.82 7.36 -5.55
N ILE A 15 -4.51 6.75 -6.69
CA ILE A 15 -3.19 6.15 -6.95
C ILE A 15 -2.09 7.21 -6.81
N ALA A 16 -2.22 8.32 -7.51
CA ALA A 16 -1.23 9.39 -7.51
C ALA A 16 -0.98 9.95 -6.10
N TRP A 17 -2.06 10.20 -5.36
CA TRP A 17 -1.97 10.66 -3.97
C TRP A 17 -1.29 9.64 -3.06
N THR A 18 -1.67 8.35 -3.17
CA THR A 18 -1.12 7.28 -2.33
C THR A 18 0.37 7.08 -2.61
N ILE A 19 0.78 7.07 -3.87
CA ILE A 19 2.20 6.95 -4.24
C ILE A 19 3.01 8.14 -3.70
N LYS A 20 2.50 9.36 -3.86
CA LYS A 20 3.16 10.55 -3.31
C LYS A 20 3.35 10.45 -1.80
N LYS A 21 2.34 9.98 -1.08
CA LYS A 21 2.45 9.77 0.38
C LYS A 21 3.42 8.65 0.71
N LEU A 22 3.32 7.51 0.03
CA LEU A 22 4.20 6.36 0.23
C LEU A 22 5.68 6.73 0.08
N LEU A 23 6.03 7.46 -0.98
CA LEU A 23 7.40 7.85 -1.25
C LEU A 23 7.91 8.93 -0.29
N GLY A 24 7.04 9.86 0.11
CA GLY A 24 7.43 10.99 0.97
C GLY A 24 7.30 10.74 2.48
N MET A 25 6.71 9.62 2.92
CA MET A 25 6.59 9.32 4.35
C MET A 25 7.97 9.12 4.99
N ARG A 26 8.21 9.84 6.10
CA ARG A 26 9.47 9.79 6.84
C ARG A 26 9.42 8.71 7.92
N VAL A 27 9.67 7.48 7.52
CA VAL A 27 9.51 6.27 8.37
C VAL A 27 10.83 5.56 8.67
N PHE A 28 11.94 6.03 8.12
CA PHE A 28 13.27 5.50 8.40
C PHE A 28 14.05 6.42 9.33
N GLU A 29 14.87 5.82 10.18
CA GLU A 29 15.67 6.54 11.15
C GLU A 29 16.82 7.30 10.47
N ASP A 30 17.06 8.52 10.93
CA ASP A 30 18.26 9.30 10.62
C ASP A 30 19.43 8.95 11.55
N GLU A 31 20.56 9.62 11.40
CA GLU A 31 21.75 9.45 12.24
C GLU A 31 21.50 9.71 13.73
N SER A 32 20.47 10.51 14.05
CA SER A 32 20.02 10.80 15.42
C SER A 32 18.99 9.79 15.93
N LYS A 33 18.74 8.71 15.22
CA LYS A 33 17.70 7.68 15.51
C LYS A 33 16.29 8.26 15.60
N LYS A 34 16.02 9.29 14.80
CA LYS A 34 14.69 9.86 14.67
C LYS A 34 14.08 9.43 13.34
N MET A 35 12.80 9.11 13.35
CA MET A 35 12.01 8.84 12.15
C MET A 35 11.94 10.11 11.29
N ASN A 36 12.81 10.24 10.31
CA ASN A 36 13.02 11.47 9.54
C ASN A 36 13.30 11.25 8.06
N LEU A 37 13.71 10.05 7.66
CA LEU A 37 14.04 9.74 6.28
C LEU A 37 12.91 9.01 5.59
N SER A 38 12.69 9.32 4.32
CA SER A 38 11.74 8.62 3.45
C SER A 38 12.40 7.41 2.77
N VAL A 39 11.62 6.63 2.05
CA VAL A 39 12.15 5.53 1.24
C VAL A 39 13.08 6.03 0.14
N GLU A 40 12.91 7.28 -0.32
CA GLU A 40 13.73 7.90 -1.35
C GLU A 40 15.10 8.37 -0.84
N ASP A 41 15.25 8.56 0.47
CA ASP A 41 16.50 9.06 1.08
C ASP A 41 17.56 7.97 1.28
N GLY A 42 17.26 6.72 0.91
CA GLY A 42 18.17 5.60 1.11
C GLY A 42 18.10 4.56 -0.01
N THR A 43 18.75 3.42 0.21
CA THR A 43 18.77 2.27 -0.71
C THR A 43 17.71 1.23 -0.31
N HIS A 44 16.47 1.68 -0.08
CA HIS A 44 15.39 0.83 0.38
C HIS A 44 14.63 0.19 -0.79
N GLY A 45 14.07 -0.99 -0.56
CA GLY A 45 13.14 -1.64 -1.48
C GLY A 45 11.69 -1.46 -1.04
N ILE A 46 10.78 -1.63 -1.99
CA ILE A 46 9.34 -1.64 -1.73
C ILE A 46 8.76 -2.96 -2.24
N LEU A 47 8.10 -3.71 -1.35
CA LEU A 47 7.31 -4.90 -1.72
C LEU A 47 5.83 -4.55 -1.64
N ILE A 48 5.11 -4.68 -2.76
CA ILE A 48 3.67 -4.42 -2.85
C ILE A 48 2.91 -5.73 -2.96
N ILE A 49 1.97 -5.93 -2.04
CA ILE A 49 1.09 -7.09 -1.97
C ILE A 49 -0.36 -6.60 -2.11
N SER A 50 -1.10 -7.13 -3.09
CA SER A 50 -2.53 -6.85 -3.20
C SER A 50 -3.30 -7.48 -2.04
N GLN A 51 -4.17 -6.69 -1.37
CA GLN A 51 -4.85 -7.13 -0.15
C GLN A 51 -6.25 -6.50 -0.05
N PHE A 52 -7.26 -7.12 -0.67
CA PHE A 52 -8.64 -6.60 -0.64
C PHE A 52 -9.28 -6.70 0.76
N THR A 53 -8.78 -7.58 1.61
CA THR A 53 -9.28 -7.76 2.99
C THR A 53 -9.06 -6.54 3.88
N LEU A 54 -8.21 -5.60 3.50
CA LEU A 54 -8.12 -4.29 4.16
C LEU A 54 -9.45 -3.51 4.12
N LEU A 55 -10.34 -3.84 3.17
CA LEU A 55 -11.65 -3.21 3.00
C LEU A 55 -12.79 -4.01 3.63
N ALA A 56 -12.46 -4.92 4.55
CA ALA A 56 -13.43 -5.71 5.28
C ALA A 56 -14.34 -4.86 6.15
N SER A 57 -15.62 -5.18 6.16
CA SER A 57 -16.61 -4.60 7.05
C SER A 57 -17.27 -5.68 7.91
N PHE A 58 -17.30 -5.47 9.22
CA PHE A 58 -17.94 -6.34 10.20
C PHE A 58 -19.21 -5.71 10.80
N LYS A 59 -19.81 -4.73 10.13
CA LYS A 59 -21.01 -4.02 10.64
C LYS A 59 -22.20 -4.92 10.94
N LYS A 60 -22.28 -6.09 10.30
CA LYS A 60 -23.39 -7.04 10.42
C LYS A 60 -22.94 -8.40 10.99
N GLY A 61 -22.21 -8.40 12.09
CA GLY A 61 -21.77 -9.61 12.78
C GLY A 61 -20.30 -9.99 12.49
N TYR A 62 -19.97 -11.26 12.70
CA TYR A 62 -18.58 -11.74 12.71
C TYR A 62 -18.07 -12.20 11.35
N ARG A 63 -18.91 -12.25 10.34
CA ARG A 63 -18.49 -12.57 8.97
C ARG A 63 -18.14 -11.29 8.23
N ALA A 64 -16.91 -11.23 7.73
CA ALA A 64 -16.46 -10.10 6.93
C ALA A 64 -17.28 -9.93 5.64
N SER A 65 -17.65 -8.70 5.34
CA SER A 65 -18.21 -8.28 4.05
C SER A 65 -17.18 -7.45 3.32
N PHE A 66 -17.02 -7.68 2.03
CA PHE A 66 -16.06 -6.99 1.16
C PHE A 66 -16.73 -6.12 0.10
N HIS A 67 -17.94 -5.64 0.36
CA HIS A 67 -18.70 -4.82 -0.59
C HIS A 67 -18.03 -3.49 -0.93
N ASN A 68 -17.09 -3.03 -0.09
CA ASN A 68 -16.30 -1.82 -0.35
C ASN A 68 -15.09 -2.08 -1.26
N ALA A 69 -14.65 -3.32 -1.40
CA ALA A 69 -13.56 -3.65 -2.31
C ALA A 69 -14.00 -3.54 -3.78
N ALA A 70 -13.08 -3.08 -4.62
CA ALA A 70 -13.30 -3.10 -6.06
C ALA A 70 -13.49 -4.53 -6.56
N PRO A 71 -14.38 -4.77 -7.55
CA PRO A 71 -14.47 -6.06 -8.21
C PRO A 71 -13.11 -6.47 -8.79
N PRO A 72 -12.76 -7.77 -8.77
CA PRO A 72 -11.44 -8.23 -9.20
C PRO A 72 -10.95 -7.70 -10.54
N PRO A 73 -11.75 -7.61 -11.62
CA PRO A 73 -11.28 -7.04 -12.88
C PRO A 73 -10.87 -5.58 -12.77
N THR A 74 -11.65 -4.75 -12.06
CA THR A 74 -11.34 -3.33 -11.82
C THR A 74 -10.15 -3.18 -10.89
N ALA A 75 -10.11 -3.94 -9.80
CA ALA A 75 -9.01 -3.91 -8.85
C ALA A 75 -7.69 -4.28 -9.53
N LYS A 76 -7.69 -5.28 -10.41
CA LYS A 76 -6.50 -5.70 -11.15
C LYS A 76 -5.94 -4.57 -12.02
N VAL A 77 -6.79 -3.86 -12.75
CA VAL A 77 -6.37 -2.73 -13.61
C VAL A 77 -5.72 -1.63 -12.75
N LEU A 78 -6.37 -1.20 -11.67
CA LEU A 78 -5.87 -0.13 -10.81
C LEU A 78 -4.60 -0.56 -10.06
N TYR A 79 -4.51 -1.82 -9.63
CA TYR A 79 -3.31 -2.37 -9.00
C TYR A 79 -2.10 -2.30 -9.93
N PHE A 80 -2.24 -2.75 -11.19
CA PHE A 80 -1.14 -2.71 -12.16
C PHE A 80 -0.79 -1.29 -12.58
N GLN A 81 -1.77 -0.39 -12.67
CA GLN A 81 -1.50 1.05 -12.86
C GLN A 81 -0.69 1.63 -11.69
N PHE A 82 -1.02 1.26 -10.46
CA PHE A 82 -0.25 1.68 -9.28
C PHE A 82 1.21 1.24 -9.40
N ILE A 83 1.46 -0.03 -9.73
CA ILE A 83 2.83 -0.56 -9.89
C ILE A 83 3.58 0.15 -11.01
N GLU A 84 2.94 0.37 -12.14
CA GLU A 84 3.54 1.06 -13.29
C GLU A 84 3.93 2.51 -12.95
N ILE A 85 3.03 3.26 -12.31
CA ILE A 85 3.29 4.65 -11.92
C ILE A 85 4.38 4.70 -10.84
N LEU A 86 4.32 3.81 -9.85
CA LEU A 86 5.35 3.72 -8.82
C LEU A 86 6.74 3.47 -9.40
N ARG A 87 6.86 2.54 -10.36
CA ARG A 87 8.13 2.24 -11.05
C ARG A 87 8.69 3.43 -11.85
N LYS A 88 7.83 4.30 -12.35
CA LYS A 88 8.25 5.54 -13.03
C LYS A 88 8.75 6.61 -12.07
N GLN A 89 8.26 6.62 -10.83
CA GLN A 89 8.57 7.65 -9.84
C GLN A 89 9.66 7.25 -8.85
N TYR A 90 9.90 5.96 -8.66
CA TYR A 90 10.88 5.45 -7.71
C TYR A 90 11.92 4.58 -8.42
N ALA A 91 13.19 4.98 -8.35
CA ALA A 91 14.31 4.28 -9.00
C ALA A 91 14.81 3.07 -8.21
N GLY A 92 14.38 2.89 -6.96
CA GLY A 92 14.79 1.77 -6.11
C GLY A 92 14.15 0.44 -6.51
N ASN A 93 14.46 -0.61 -5.76
CA ASN A 93 13.93 -1.94 -6.01
C ASN A 93 12.45 -2.02 -5.65
N ILE A 94 11.60 -2.38 -6.60
CA ILE A 94 10.17 -2.64 -6.40
C ILE A 94 9.89 -4.08 -6.77
N GLN A 95 9.33 -4.82 -5.81
CA GLN A 95 8.87 -6.19 -6.00
C GLN A 95 7.37 -6.29 -5.70
N THR A 96 6.72 -7.29 -6.26
CA THR A 96 5.28 -7.52 -6.09
C THR A 96 5.00 -8.99 -5.83
N GLY A 97 3.89 -9.28 -5.15
CA GLY A 97 3.30 -10.62 -5.12
C GLY A 97 2.45 -10.91 -6.37
N GLY A 98 1.77 -12.05 -6.38
CA GLY A 98 0.81 -12.43 -7.43
C GLY A 98 -0.58 -11.86 -7.12
N PHE A 99 -1.12 -11.03 -8.02
CA PHE A 99 -2.48 -10.50 -7.84
C PHE A 99 -3.53 -11.61 -7.84
N GLY A 100 -4.36 -11.65 -6.78
CA GLY A 100 -5.44 -12.63 -6.63
C GLY A 100 -4.97 -14.05 -6.27
N GLU A 101 -3.69 -14.26 -6.02
CA GLU A 101 -3.13 -15.54 -5.63
C GLU A 101 -3.09 -15.69 -4.09
N ASN A 102 -3.06 -16.95 -3.65
CA ASN A 102 -2.75 -17.26 -2.27
C ASN A 102 -1.24 -17.10 -2.05
N MET A 103 -0.85 -16.28 -1.07
CA MET A 103 0.55 -15.96 -0.81
C MET A 103 0.90 -16.22 0.65
N GLU A 104 2.08 -16.78 0.87
CA GLU A 104 2.72 -16.80 2.19
C GLU A 104 3.75 -15.66 2.23
N ILE A 105 3.61 -14.75 3.20
CA ILE A 105 4.47 -13.59 3.33
C ILE A 105 5.30 -13.74 4.61
N MET A 106 6.61 -13.80 4.44
CA MET A 106 7.56 -13.82 5.54
C MET A 106 8.20 -12.43 5.65
N ALA A 107 8.03 -11.77 6.78
CA ALA A 107 8.59 -10.45 7.04
C ALA A 107 9.06 -10.34 8.49
N ILE A 108 10.07 -9.52 8.71
CA ILE A 108 10.50 -9.11 10.04
C ILE A 108 10.17 -7.62 10.17
N ASP A 109 9.24 -7.30 11.07
CA ASP A 109 8.89 -5.93 11.40
C ASP A 109 9.83 -5.42 12.49
N ASP A 110 10.81 -4.62 12.08
CA ASP A 110 11.77 -4.00 12.97
C ASP A 110 11.24 -2.64 13.45
N GLY A 111 11.05 -2.57 14.74
CA GLY A 111 10.42 -1.44 15.41
C GLY A 111 9.24 -1.88 16.29
N PRO A 112 8.11 -2.40 15.79
CA PRO A 112 7.57 -2.24 14.44
C PRO A 112 6.95 -0.86 14.20
N TYR A 113 6.87 -0.47 12.93
CA TYR A 113 6.19 0.76 12.50
C TYR A 113 5.15 0.40 11.44
N SER A 114 3.91 0.18 11.88
CA SER A 114 2.78 -0.11 10.98
C SER A 114 1.91 1.12 10.85
N LEU A 115 1.74 1.61 9.63
CA LEU A 115 0.97 2.81 9.32
C LEU A 115 -0.20 2.49 8.41
N TRP A 116 -1.34 3.11 8.69
CA TRP A 116 -2.51 3.07 7.83
C TRP A 116 -2.58 4.31 6.97
N LEU A 117 -2.83 4.12 5.68
CA LEU A 117 -2.97 5.21 4.72
C LEU A 117 -4.23 4.98 3.88
N ASP A 118 -5.11 5.97 3.85
CA ASP A 118 -6.37 5.92 3.11
C ASP A 118 -6.56 7.19 2.28
N SER A 119 -6.59 7.04 0.95
CA SER A 119 -6.78 8.16 0.02
C SER A 119 -8.13 8.84 0.15
N ARG A 120 -9.10 8.20 0.81
CA ARG A 120 -10.44 8.73 1.07
C ARG A 120 -10.53 9.54 2.36
N MET A 121 -9.52 9.41 3.23
CA MET A 121 -9.44 10.09 4.53
C MET A 121 -8.18 10.95 4.59
N LYS A 122 -8.10 11.95 3.72
CA LYS A 122 -6.86 12.74 3.52
C LYS A 122 -6.52 13.73 4.63
N ASN A 123 -7.35 13.82 5.66
CA ASN A 123 -7.26 14.85 6.73
C ASN A 123 -6.65 14.34 8.03
N TYR A 124 -5.76 13.35 7.97
CA TYR A 124 -5.01 12.88 9.14
C TYR A 124 -3.52 13.08 9.01
#